data_46fba37e371e796e65631463236c111d
#
_entry.id   46fba37e371e796e65631463236c111d
#
_cell.length_a   1.000
_cell.length_b   1.000
_cell.length_c   1.000
_cell.angle_alpha   90.00
_cell.angle_beta   90.00
_cell.angle_gamma   90.00
#
_symmetry.space_group_name_H-M   'P 1'
#
loop_
_entity.id
_entity.type
_entity.pdbx_description
1 polymer ?
#
loop_
_entity_poly.entity_id
_entity_poly.type
_entity_poly.pdbx_seq_one_letter_code
_entity_poly.pdbx_strand_id
1 'polypeptide(L)'
;MRFSFRRHRPVQIAGTTVAITGAARGIGFAIADRLTALGARVAIGDLDADAAHRAADRLGGTARGYRLDVTDDDSFAAFLADAAADLGPIDVLVNNAGVMWVGPFDTEPAVAAERMVAVNLLGVIRGVRLAAPEMRHRGRGHIVTVASAASRLAPPGESSYAATKHGVLGYLTGVREELRGTGVAITAVMPTVVDTELAAGTSSGSVKRLSPDDVAAAVVSAIETRRFQVWVPRTVGALVAISGVLPQSVRDRALRATVPNQVAAVTGSSVRSAYEKPLTDGE
;
A
#
# COMPACT_ATOMS: atom_id res chain seq x y z
N MET A 1 -35.79 -8.06 7.99
CA MET A 1 -34.54 -8.56 7.42
C MET A 1 -33.50 -8.63 8.54
N ARG A 2 -33.14 -9.82 9.06
CA ARG A 2 -32.17 -9.97 10.16
C ARG A 2 -30.79 -9.98 9.54
N PHE A 3 -30.02 -8.90 9.70
CA PHE A 3 -28.59 -8.88 9.38
C PHE A 3 -27.84 -9.76 10.39
N SER A 4 -27.56 -11.01 10.01
CA SER A 4 -26.69 -11.88 10.78
C SER A 4 -25.24 -11.42 10.56
N PHE A 5 -24.68 -10.68 11.51
CA PHE A 5 -23.24 -10.42 11.57
C PHE A 5 -22.54 -11.73 11.95
N ARG A 6 -22.19 -12.56 10.96
CA ARG A 6 -21.25 -13.65 11.21
C ARG A 6 -19.93 -13.01 11.68
N ARG A 7 -19.61 -13.14 12.95
CA ARG A 7 -18.26 -12.86 13.45
C ARG A 7 -17.33 -13.85 12.74
N HIS A 8 -16.57 -13.39 11.75
CA HIS A 8 -15.50 -14.18 11.18
C HIS A 8 -14.50 -14.50 12.30
N ARG A 9 -14.15 -15.77 12.44
CA ARG A 9 -13.01 -16.14 13.27
C ARG A 9 -11.78 -15.46 12.68
N PRO A 10 -10.88 -14.88 13.52
CA PRO A 10 -9.62 -14.31 13.03
C PRO A 10 -8.90 -15.32 12.14
N VAL A 11 -8.36 -14.86 11.03
CA VAL A 11 -7.56 -15.69 10.13
C VAL A 11 -6.25 -15.99 10.83
N GLN A 12 -5.89 -17.26 10.94
CA GLN A 12 -4.60 -17.68 11.47
C GLN A 12 -3.51 -17.34 10.44
N ILE A 13 -2.50 -16.58 10.84
CA ILE A 13 -1.39 -16.13 9.97
C ILE A 13 -0.35 -17.23 9.81
N ALA A 14 -0.07 -17.98 10.88
CA ALA A 14 0.92 -19.06 10.82
C ALA A 14 0.61 -20.06 9.71
N GLY A 15 1.61 -20.38 8.90
CA GLY A 15 1.52 -21.30 7.77
C GLY A 15 0.87 -20.71 6.50
N THR A 16 0.38 -19.45 6.51
CA THR A 16 -0.08 -18.80 5.28
C THR A 16 1.09 -18.36 4.39
N THR A 17 0.89 -18.35 3.07
CA THR A 17 1.85 -17.80 2.13
C THR A 17 1.44 -16.36 1.77
N VAL A 18 2.34 -15.41 2.04
CA VAL A 18 2.12 -13.99 1.83
C VAL A 18 3.12 -13.44 0.82
N ALA A 19 2.65 -12.91 -0.30
CA ALA A 19 3.46 -12.21 -1.28
C ALA A 19 3.36 -10.69 -1.06
N ILE A 20 4.50 -9.98 -1.00
CA ILE A 20 4.55 -8.54 -0.69
C ILE A 20 5.37 -7.83 -1.75
N THR A 21 4.81 -6.78 -2.38
CA THR A 21 5.51 -5.97 -3.39
C THR A 21 6.23 -4.77 -2.75
N GLY A 22 7.44 -4.42 -3.25
CA GLY A 22 8.25 -3.33 -2.70
C GLY A 22 8.66 -3.61 -1.25
N ALA A 23 9.13 -4.84 -0.97
CA ALA A 23 9.28 -5.32 0.40
C ALA A 23 10.75 -5.44 0.86
N ALA A 24 11.73 -4.98 0.07
CA ALA A 24 13.13 -4.98 0.49
C ALA A 24 13.44 -3.96 1.59
N ARG A 25 12.59 -2.95 1.78
CA ARG A 25 12.78 -1.86 2.76
C ARG A 25 11.44 -1.25 3.24
N GLY A 26 11.55 -0.31 4.17
CA GLY A 26 10.44 0.53 4.62
C GLY A 26 9.25 -0.26 5.16
N ILE A 27 8.03 0.15 4.78
CA ILE A 27 6.78 -0.47 5.22
C ILE A 27 6.72 -1.93 4.81
N GLY A 28 7.09 -2.25 3.55
CA GLY A 28 7.04 -3.61 3.04
C GLY A 28 7.92 -4.58 3.84
N PHE A 29 9.14 -4.15 4.19
CA PHE A 29 10.03 -4.94 5.03
C PHE A 29 9.48 -5.13 6.46
N ALA A 30 8.93 -4.08 7.07
CA ALA A 30 8.32 -4.19 8.40
C ALA A 30 7.09 -5.14 8.40
N ILE A 31 6.30 -5.15 7.30
CA ILE A 31 5.22 -6.12 7.13
C ILE A 31 5.77 -7.54 7.02
N ALA A 32 6.83 -7.73 6.20
CA ALA A 32 7.47 -9.03 6.01
C ALA A 32 8.04 -9.57 7.32
N ASP A 33 8.75 -8.74 8.08
CA ASP A 33 9.32 -9.07 9.38
C ASP A 33 8.24 -9.54 10.36
N ARG A 34 7.20 -8.75 10.51
CA ARG A 34 6.12 -9.07 11.45
C ARG A 34 5.36 -10.34 11.06
N LEU A 35 5.12 -10.57 9.76
CA LEU A 35 4.45 -11.79 9.29
C LEU A 35 5.32 -13.03 9.43
N THR A 36 6.63 -12.92 9.16
CA THR A 36 7.59 -14.00 9.39
C THR A 36 7.66 -14.38 10.87
N ALA A 37 7.71 -13.40 11.77
CA ALA A 37 7.66 -13.61 13.21
C ALA A 37 6.37 -14.31 13.70
N LEU A 38 5.25 -14.14 12.96
CA LEU A 38 3.98 -14.83 13.21
C LEU A 38 3.88 -16.20 12.51
N GLY A 39 4.97 -16.69 11.89
CA GLY A 39 5.04 -18.01 11.27
C GLY A 39 4.43 -18.07 9.85
N ALA A 40 4.27 -16.96 9.16
CA ALA A 40 3.93 -16.95 7.75
C ALA A 40 5.14 -17.35 6.87
N ARG A 41 4.87 -17.84 5.67
CA ARG A 41 5.84 -17.97 4.58
C ARG A 41 5.77 -16.69 3.73
N VAL A 42 6.87 -15.98 3.58
CA VAL A 42 6.85 -14.63 3.01
C VAL A 42 7.68 -14.56 1.74
N ALA A 43 7.05 -14.15 0.64
CA ALA A 43 7.71 -13.79 -0.61
C ALA A 43 7.92 -12.27 -0.66
N ILE A 44 9.17 -11.84 -0.73
CA ILE A 44 9.61 -10.45 -0.81
C ILE A 44 9.89 -10.12 -2.26
N GLY A 45 8.99 -9.39 -2.93
CA GLY A 45 9.19 -8.90 -4.28
C GLY A 45 9.70 -7.46 -4.26
N ASP A 46 10.80 -7.19 -4.96
CA ASP A 46 11.32 -5.82 -5.14
C ASP A 46 11.99 -5.66 -6.52
N LEU A 47 12.04 -4.42 -7.02
CA LEU A 47 12.73 -4.12 -8.28
C LEU A 47 14.24 -4.42 -8.18
N ASP A 48 14.84 -4.14 -7.01
CA ASP A 48 16.19 -4.52 -6.65
C ASP A 48 16.18 -5.97 -6.10
N ALA A 49 16.52 -6.92 -6.98
CA ALA A 49 16.58 -8.34 -6.64
C ALA A 49 17.55 -8.63 -5.50
N ASP A 50 18.74 -8.00 -5.50
CA ASP A 50 19.74 -8.21 -4.46
C ASP A 50 19.25 -7.68 -3.10
N ALA A 51 18.57 -6.54 -3.10
CA ALA A 51 17.95 -6.02 -1.87
C ALA A 51 16.84 -6.95 -1.37
N ALA A 52 16.04 -7.54 -2.26
CA ALA A 52 15.00 -8.52 -1.89
C ALA A 52 15.61 -9.77 -1.26
N HIS A 53 16.70 -10.31 -1.85
CA HIS A 53 17.40 -11.47 -1.29
C HIS A 53 18.02 -11.14 0.09
N ARG A 54 18.74 -10.02 0.21
CA ARG A 54 19.28 -9.57 1.51
C ARG A 54 18.21 -9.38 2.58
N ALA A 55 17.03 -8.86 2.19
CA ALA A 55 15.91 -8.72 3.09
C ALA A 55 15.39 -10.08 3.57
N ALA A 56 15.25 -11.04 2.67
CA ALA A 56 14.84 -12.41 3.00
C ALA A 56 15.85 -13.11 3.92
N ASP A 57 17.15 -12.97 3.64
CA ASP A 57 18.22 -13.55 4.49
C ASP A 57 18.20 -12.97 5.91
N ARG A 58 17.96 -11.68 6.06
CA ARG A 58 17.83 -11.02 7.39
C ARG A 58 16.65 -11.55 8.19
N LEU A 59 15.54 -11.89 7.54
CA LEU A 59 14.35 -12.44 8.19
C LEU A 59 14.54 -13.93 8.49
N GLY A 60 15.31 -14.63 7.67
CA GLY A 60 15.55 -16.06 7.80
C GLY A 60 14.29 -16.91 7.60
N GLY A 61 14.35 -18.14 8.10
CA GLY A 61 13.19 -19.03 8.13
C GLY A 61 12.59 -19.31 6.76
N THR A 62 11.34 -18.95 6.58
CA THR A 62 10.54 -19.20 5.37
C THR A 62 10.40 -17.97 4.46
N ALA A 63 11.20 -16.91 4.68
CA ALA A 63 11.24 -15.76 3.78
C ALA A 63 12.08 -16.06 2.52
N ARG A 64 11.64 -15.59 1.36
CA ARG A 64 12.35 -15.70 0.08
C ARG A 64 12.28 -14.37 -0.67
N GLY A 65 13.39 -13.97 -1.31
CA GLY A 65 13.51 -12.77 -2.13
C GLY A 65 13.34 -13.08 -3.61
N TYR A 66 12.69 -12.17 -4.35
CA TYR A 66 12.45 -12.29 -5.79
C TYR A 66 12.58 -10.91 -6.45
N ARG A 67 13.04 -10.89 -7.70
CA ARG A 67 12.93 -9.70 -8.53
C ARG A 67 11.47 -9.47 -8.91
N LEU A 68 11.00 -8.24 -8.78
CA LEU A 68 9.65 -7.87 -9.18
C LEU A 68 9.61 -6.42 -9.68
N ASP A 69 9.30 -6.26 -10.94
CA ASP A 69 8.84 -4.99 -11.50
C ASP A 69 7.32 -5.00 -11.55
N VAL A 70 6.67 -4.18 -10.70
CA VAL A 70 5.20 -4.10 -10.65
C VAL A 70 4.60 -3.41 -11.87
N THR A 71 5.42 -2.79 -12.73
CA THR A 71 4.97 -2.14 -13.98
C THR A 71 4.93 -3.10 -15.17
N ASP A 72 5.47 -4.31 -15.01
CA ASP A 72 5.57 -5.35 -16.04
C ASP A 72 4.70 -6.56 -15.69
N ASP A 73 3.87 -7.00 -16.65
CA ASP A 73 2.91 -8.10 -16.46
C ASP A 73 3.63 -9.45 -16.28
N ASP A 74 4.67 -9.70 -17.09
CA ASP A 74 5.40 -10.98 -17.08
C ASP A 74 6.23 -11.09 -15.80
N SER A 75 6.88 -10.01 -15.37
CA SER A 75 7.62 -9.95 -14.10
C SER A 75 6.69 -10.23 -12.92
N PHE A 76 5.49 -9.64 -12.91
CA PHE A 76 4.55 -9.87 -11.80
C PHE A 76 4.01 -11.30 -11.81
N ALA A 77 3.69 -11.84 -12.98
CA ALA A 77 3.23 -13.23 -13.13
C ALA A 77 4.31 -14.23 -12.68
N ALA A 78 5.57 -14.02 -13.10
CA ALA A 78 6.71 -14.84 -12.69
C ALA A 78 6.90 -14.80 -11.15
N PHE A 79 6.89 -13.61 -10.55
CA PHE A 79 6.97 -13.46 -9.10
C PHE A 79 5.93 -14.29 -8.34
N LEU A 80 4.67 -14.23 -8.76
CA LEU A 80 3.60 -14.99 -8.10
C LEU A 80 3.75 -16.51 -8.31
N ALA A 81 4.18 -16.93 -9.51
CA ALA A 81 4.38 -18.32 -9.84
C ALA A 81 5.54 -18.93 -9.05
N ASP A 82 6.70 -18.26 -9.04
CA ASP A 82 7.90 -18.69 -8.32
C ASP A 82 7.65 -18.75 -6.80
N ALA A 83 7.02 -17.70 -6.26
CA ALA A 83 6.64 -17.67 -4.85
C ALA A 83 5.65 -18.79 -4.50
N ALA A 84 4.71 -19.12 -5.39
CA ALA A 84 3.78 -20.23 -5.16
C ALA A 84 4.46 -21.60 -5.27
N ALA A 85 5.44 -21.75 -6.14
CA ALA A 85 6.23 -23.00 -6.27
C ALA A 85 7.08 -23.25 -5.03
N ASP A 86 7.75 -22.21 -4.51
CA ASP A 86 8.68 -22.34 -3.38
C ASP A 86 7.97 -22.40 -2.02
N LEU A 87 6.90 -21.63 -1.85
CA LEU A 87 6.26 -21.37 -0.56
C LEU A 87 4.83 -21.93 -0.46
N GLY A 88 4.29 -22.43 -1.56
CA GLY A 88 2.90 -22.87 -1.67
C GLY A 88 1.93 -21.76 -2.10
N PRO A 89 0.67 -22.11 -2.37
CA PRO A 89 -0.31 -21.21 -2.96
C PRO A 89 -0.42 -19.89 -2.18
N ILE A 90 -0.46 -18.76 -2.90
CA ILE A 90 -0.52 -17.42 -2.29
C ILE A 90 -1.88 -17.24 -1.60
N ASP A 91 -1.88 -17.14 -0.29
CA ASP A 91 -3.08 -16.88 0.53
C ASP A 91 -3.35 -15.38 0.68
N VAL A 92 -2.27 -14.57 0.73
CA VAL A 92 -2.37 -13.12 0.85
C VAL A 92 -1.43 -12.45 -0.15
N LEU A 93 -1.95 -11.49 -0.93
CA LEU A 93 -1.13 -10.54 -1.68
C LEU A 93 -1.17 -9.19 -0.98
N VAL A 94 0.00 -8.62 -0.68
CA VAL A 94 0.14 -7.26 -0.17
C VAL A 94 0.72 -6.37 -1.26
N ASN A 95 -0.11 -5.57 -1.91
CA ASN A 95 0.32 -4.51 -2.81
C ASN A 95 0.84 -3.35 -1.97
N ASN A 96 2.16 -3.23 -1.84
CA ASN A 96 2.82 -2.19 -1.04
C ASN A 96 3.73 -1.30 -1.88
N ALA A 97 4.27 -1.77 -3.00
CA ALA A 97 5.13 -0.98 -3.88
C ALA A 97 4.49 0.38 -4.21
N GLY A 98 5.29 1.44 -4.14
CA GLY A 98 4.82 2.79 -4.41
C GLY A 98 5.96 3.80 -4.49
N VAL A 99 5.71 4.86 -5.26
CA VAL A 99 6.61 6.01 -5.43
C VAL A 99 5.83 7.31 -5.27
N MET A 100 6.52 8.40 -4.93
CA MET A 100 5.87 9.69 -4.71
C MET A 100 6.79 10.84 -5.10
N TRP A 101 6.33 11.70 -6.01
CA TRP A 101 6.89 13.01 -6.24
C TRP A 101 6.11 14.05 -5.45
N VAL A 102 6.78 15.11 -4.94
CA VAL A 102 6.16 16.17 -4.15
C VAL A 102 6.68 17.54 -4.58
N GLY A 103 5.79 18.40 -5.02
CA GLY A 103 6.11 19.76 -5.43
C GLY A 103 4.89 20.49 -6.02
N PRO A 104 5.07 21.73 -6.54
CA PRO A 104 4.00 22.45 -7.23
C PRO A 104 3.54 21.68 -8.47
N PHE A 105 2.22 21.60 -8.71
CA PHE A 105 1.64 20.83 -9.82
C PHE A 105 2.13 21.27 -11.22
N ASP A 106 2.49 22.54 -11.35
CA ASP A 106 2.95 23.16 -12.61
C ASP A 106 4.45 22.96 -12.88
N THR A 107 5.18 22.40 -11.91
CA THR A 107 6.60 22.03 -12.05
C THR A 107 6.84 20.53 -11.97
N GLU A 108 5.78 19.73 -11.84
CA GLU A 108 5.86 18.28 -11.79
C GLU A 108 6.38 17.74 -13.14
N PRO A 109 7.50 16.96 -13.17
CA PRO A 109 7.95 16.32 -14.39
C PRO A 109 6.93 15.30 -14.89
N ALA A 110 6.62 15.30 -16.19
CA ALA A 110 5.67 14.34 -16.77
C ALA A 110 6.05 12.89 -16.47
N VAL A 111 7.34 12.55 -16.54
CA VAL A 111 7.86 11.21 -16.24
C VAL A 111 7.60 10.79 -14.79
N ALA A 112 7.63 11.73 -13.84
CA ALA A 112 7.32 11.43 -12.43
C ALA A 112 5.83 11.11 -12.25
N ALA A 113 4.93 11.88 -12.91
CA ALA A 113 3.50 11.60 -12.91
C ALA A 113 3.18 10.25 -13.55
N GLU A 114 3.78 9.94 -14.70
CA GLU A 114 3.64 8.66 -15.40
C GLU A 114 4.11 7.49 -14.54
N ARG A 115 5.28 7.61 -13.88
CA ARG A 115 5.78 6.59 -12.95
C ARG A 115 4.86 6.37 -11.77
N MET A 116 4.31 7.44 -11.17
CA MET A 116 3.34 7.30 -10.10
C MET A 116 2.08 6.56 -10.56
N VAL A 117 1.60 6.82 -11.76
CA VAL A 117 0.45 6.07 -12.33
C VAL A 117 0.83 4.61 -12.57
N ALA A 118 1.98 4.35 -13.21
CA ALA A 118 2.43 3.01 -13.54
C ALA A 118 2.61 2.13 -12.30
N VAL A 119 3.30 2.65 -11.28
CA VAL A 119 3.62 1.89 -10.06
C VAL A 119 2.43 1.84 -9.10
N ASN A 120 1.90 3.03 -8.71
CA ASN A 120 0.95 3.11 -7.59
C ASN A 120 -0.46 2.64 -7.98
N LEU A 121 -0.87 2.82 -9.24
CA LEU A 121 -2.22 2.49 -9.70
C LEU A 121 -2.22 1.24 -10.58
N LEU A 122 -1.51 1.26 -11.71
CA LEU A 122 -1.50 0.14 -12.64
C LEU A 122 -0.83 -1.10 -12.03
N GLY A 123 0.23 -0.94 -11.22
CA GLY A 123 0.84 -2.02 -10.47
C GLY A 123 -0.14 -2.72 -9.51
N VAL A 124 -0.97 -1.95 -8.79
CA VAL A 124 -2.02 -2.51 -7.92
C VAL A 124 -3.08 -3.24 -8.74
N ILE A 125 -3.55 -2.64 -9.85
CA ILE A 125 -4.53 -3.27 -10.75
C ILE A 125 -4.00 -4.60 -11.27
N ARG A 126 -2.72 -4.63 -11.69
CA ARG A 126 -2.03 -5.83 -12.17
C ARG A 126 -1.97 -6.92 -11.10
N GLY A 127 -1.51 -6.57 -9.90
CA GLY A 127 -1.44 -7.53 -8.80
C GLY A 127 -2.79 -8.15 -8.45
N VAL A 128 -3.85 -7.35 -8.39
CA VAL A 128 -5.22 -7.86 -8.18
C VAL A 128 -5.65 -8.77 -9.31
N ARG A 129 -5.44 -8.36 -10.58
CA ARG A 129 -5.83 -9.11 -11.77
C ARG A 129 -5.14 -10.47 -11.85
N LEU A 130 -3.87 -10.56 -11.47
CA LEU A 130 -3.09 -11.79 -11.54
C LEU A 130 -3.36 -12.72 -10.34
N ALA A 131 -3.55 -12.19 -9.13
CA ALA A 131 -3.73 -13.02 -7.94
C ALA A 131 -5.19 -13.44 -7.69
N ALA A 132 -6.18 -12.57 -7.97
CA ALA A 132 -7.57 -12.83 -7.61
C ALA A 132 -8.20 -14.06 -8.30
N PRO A 133 -7.92 -14.41 -9.58
CA PRO A 133 -8.51 -15.57 -10.23
C PRO A 133 -8.20 -16.88 -9.52
N GLU A 134 -6.93 -17.12 -9.15
CA GLU A 134 -6.51 -18.33 -8.44
C GLU A 134 -7.09 -18.38 -7.01
N MET A 135 -7.09 -17.25 -6.30
CA MET A 135 -7.73 -17.15 -4.99
C MET A 135 -9.23 -17.45 -5.07
N ARG A 136 -9.91 -16.95 -6.11
CA ARG A 136 -11.33 -17.19 -6.36
C ARG A 136 -11.59 -18.67 -6.68
N HIS A 137 -10.75 -19.29 -7.51
CA HIS A 137 -10.85 -20.72 -7.84
C HIS A 137 -10.75 -21.58 -6.57
N ARG A 138 -9.85 -21.25 -5.65
CA ARG A 138 -9.69 -21.92 -4.35
C ARG A 138 -10.78 -21.56 -3.32
N GLY A 139 -11.65 -20.59 -3.61
CA GLY A 139 -12.67 -20.11 -2.69
C GLY A 139 -12.12 -19.40 -1.44
N ARG A 140 -10.86 -18.98 -1.46
CA ARG A 140 -10.19 -18.29 -0.35
C ARG A 140 -9.02 -17.44 -0.83
N GLY A 141 -8.80 -16.30 -0.19
CA GLY A 141 -7.70 -15.40 -0.43
C GLY A 141 -7.92 -14.05 0.22
N HIS A 142 -6.88 -13.24 0.24
CA HIS A 142 -6.98 -11.86 0.71
C HIS A 142 -6.01 -10.97 -0.06
N ILE A 143 -6.50 -9.89 -0.62
CA ILE A 143 -5.67 -8.86 -1.24
C ILE A 143 -5.70 -7.63 -0.35
N VAL A 144 -4.54 -7.29 0.21
CA VAL A 144 -4.32 -6.11 1.05
C VAL A 144 -3.53 -5.09 0.23
N THR A 145 -3.97 -3.85 0.19
CA THR A 145 -3.25 -2.78 -0.51
C THR A 145 -2.86 -1.69 0.49
N VAL A 146 -1.58 -1.38 0.56
CA VAL A 146 -1.08 -0.19 1.28
C VAL A 146 -1.39 1.03 0.41
N ALA A 147 -2.53 1.63 0.70
CA ALA A 147 -3.00 2.85 0.06
C ALA A 147 -2.39 4.08 0.76
N SER A 148 -3.18 5.09 1.13
CA SER A 148 -2.76 6.27 1.88
C SER A 148 -3.99 7.02 2.39
N ALA A 149 -3.82 7.90 3.38
CA ALA A 149 -4.79 8.94 3.68
C ALA A 149 -5.05 9.84 2.45
N ALA A 150 -4.05 9.95 1.55
CA ALA A 150 -4.18 10.60 0.25
C ALA A 150 -5.20 9.92 -0.70
N SER A 151 -5.75 8.75 -0.36
CA SER A 151 -6.89 8.14 -1.07
C SER A 151 -8.22 8.88 -0.84
N ARG A 152 -8.26 9.80 0.09
CA ARG A 152 -9.44 10.62 0.45
C ARG A 152 -9.11 12.09 0.68
N LEU A 153 -7.84 12.40 0.85
CA LEU A 153 -7.31 13.75 1.03
C LEU A 153 -6.39 14.07 -0.14
N ALA A 154 -6.23 15.35 -0.44
CA ALA A 154 -5.32 15.79 -1.49
C ALA A 154 -4.47 16.95 -0.95
N PRO A 155 -3.35 16.67 -0.25
CA PRO A 155 -2.45 17.71 0.25
C PRO A 155 -1.89 18.52 -0.92
N PRO A 156 -1.75 19.85 -0.78
CA PRO A 156 -1.01 20.65 -1.76
C PRO A 156 0.41 20.11 -1.93
N GLY A 157 0.84 19.89 -3.17
CA GLY A 157 2.13 19.31 -3.52
C GLY A 157 2.12 17.81 -3.77
N GLU A 158 0.99 17.13 -3.55
CA GLU A 158 0.84 15.68 -3.79
C GLU A 158 -0.30 15.37 -4.79
N SER A 159 -0.58 16.26 -5.74
CA SER A 159 -1.79 16.16 -6.57
C SER A 159 -1.85 14.86 -7.37
N SER A 160 -0.80 14.54 -8.13
CA SER A 160 -0.73 13.31 -8.93
C SER A 160 -0.64 12.06 -8.06
N TYR A 161 0.13 12.12 -6.96
CA TYR A 161 0.15 11.02 -5.99
C TYR A 161 -1.24 10.76 -5.40
N ALA A 162 -1.94 11.80 -4.96
CA ALA A 162 -3.31 11.68 -4.43
C ALA A 162 -4.27 11.13 -5.49
N ALA A 163 -4.15 11.55 -6.75
CA ALA A 163 -4.96 11.01 -7.84
C ALA A 163 -4.76 9.49 -7.99
N THR A 164 -3.50 8.99 -7.95
CA THR A 164 -3.24 7.55 -8.00
C THR A 164 -3.87 6.82 -6.81
N LYS A 165 -3.76 7.36 -5.60
CA LYS A 165 -4.29 6.73 -4.38
C LYS A 165 -5.83 6.79 -4.31
N HIS A 166 -6.48 7.83 -4.84
CA HIS A 166 -7.93 7.87 -5.05
C HIS A 166 -8.37 6.81 -6.08
N GLY A 167 -7.64 6.69 -7.20
CA GLY A 167 -7.88 5.67 -8.22
C GLY A 167 -7.80 4.25 -7.66
N VAL A 168 -6.78 3.96 -6.85
CA VAL A 168 -6.64 2.67 -6.14
C VAL A 168 -7.88 2.37 -5.29
N LEU A 169 -8.33 3.33 -4.46
CA LEU A 169 -9.48 3.09 -3.59
C LEU A 169 -10.77 2.89 -4.39
N GLY A 170 -10.95 3.65 -5.49
CA GLY A 170 -12.07 3.46 -6.41
C GLY A 170 -12.06 2.07 -7.04
N TYR A 171 -10.91 1.65 -7.58
CA TYR A 171 -10.73 0.33 -8.17
C TYR A 171 -11.02 -0.80 -7.17
N LEU A 172 -10.41 -0.76 -5.98
CA LEU A 172 -10.63 -1.76 -4.94
C LEU A 172 -12.09 -1.83 -4.48
N THR A 173 -12.81 -0.70 -4.51
CA THR A 173 -14.24 -0.66 -4.19
C THR A 173 -15.06 -1.46 -5.20
N GLY A 174 -14.79 -1.31 -6.51
CA GLY A 174 -15.44 -2.08 -7.57
C GLY A 174 -15.11 -3.58 -7.46
N VAL A 175 -13.83 -3.93 -7.42
CA VAL A 175 -13.37 -5.32 -7.33
C VAL A 175 -13.93 -6.04 -6.10
N ARG A 176 -14.05 -5.35 -4.96
CA ARG A 176 -14.66 -5.94 -3.76
C ARG A 176 -16.09 -6.40 -4.01
N GLU A 177 -16.88 -5.65 -4.76
CA GLU A 177 -18.25 -6.04 -5.09
C GLU A 177 -18.27 -7.23 -6.07
N GLU A 178 -17.37 -7.26 -7.05
CA GLU A 178 -17.22 -8.37 -8.00
C GLU A 178 -16.78 -9.68 -7.30
N LEU A 179 -15.99 -9.58 -6.24
CA LEU A 179 -15.53 -10.74 -5.46
C LEU A 179 -16.48 -11.11 -4.31
N ARG A 180 -17.65 -10.46 -4.18
CA ARG A 180 -18.63 -10.77 -3.15
C ARG A 180 -19.08 -12.23 -3.22
N GLY A 181 -18.98 -12.95 -2.11
CA GLY A 181 -19.37 -14.37 -2.01
C GLY A 181 -18.35 -15.38 -2.54
N THR A 182 -17.22 -14.93 -3.10
CA THR A 182 -16.17 -15.83 -3.63
C THR A 182 -15.20 -16.36 -2.58
N GLY A 183 -15.25 -15.86 -1.34
CA GLY A 183 -14.27 -16.18 -0.30
C GLY A 183 -12.99 -15.33 -0.33
N VAL A 184 -12.81 -14.48 -1.34
CA VAL A 184 -11.68 -13.55 -1.46
C VAL A 184 -12.01 -12.22 -0.79
N ALA A 185 -11.16 -11.75 0.10
CA ALA A 185 -11.30 -10.47 0.78
C ALA A 185 -10.43 -9.39 0.12
N ILE A 186 -10.87 -8.13 0.19
CA ILE A 186 -10.13 -6.95 -0.24
C ILE A 186 -10.00 -5.99 0.94
N THR A 187 -8.80 -5.47 1.18
CA THR A 187 -8.53 -4.44 2.19
C THR A 187 -7.66 -3.32 1.63
N ALA A 188 -8.04 -2.08 1.92
CA ALA A 188 -7.20 -0.90 1.75
C ALA A 188 -6.73 -0.41 3.13
N VAL A 189 -5.43 -0.42 3.39
CA VAL A 189 -4.81 0.17 4.58
C VAL A 189 -4.38 1.59 4.23
N MET A 190 -4.86 2.58 4.97
CA MET A 190 -4.70 3.99 4.67
C MET A 190 -3.91 4.70 5.77
N PRO A 191 -2.56 4.62 5.74
CA PRO A 191 -1.71 5.34 6.68
C PRO A 191 -1.66 6.84 6.34
N THR A 192 -1.41 7.67 7.35
CA THR A 192 -0.92 9.05 7.21
C THR A 192 0.58 9.04 6.88
N VAL A 193 1.30 10.11 7.14
CA VAL A 193 2.74 10.18 6.84
C VAL A 193 3.52 9.17 7.69
N VAL A 194 4.28 8.30 7.03
CA VAL A 194 5.11 7.25 7.63
C VAL A 194 6.58 7.62 7.50
N ASP A 195 7.38 7.33 8.51
CA ASP A 195 8.82 7.61 8.52
C ASP A 195 9.58 6.63 7.62
N THR A 196 9.68 6.98 6.34
CA THR A 196 10.30 6.20 5.26
C THR A 196 10.99 7.14 4.28
N GLU A 197 11.85 6.59 3.42
CA GLU A 197 12.46 7.33 2.32
C GLU A 197 11.42 8.00 1.40
N LEU A 198 10.30 7.31 1.13
CA LEU A 198 9.20 7.84 0.32
C LEU A 198 8.64 9.15 0.87
N ALA A 199 8.57 9.30 2.18
CA ALA A 199 8.05 10.49 2.85
C ALA A 199 9.16 11.45 3.33
N ALA A 200 10.40 11.25 2.87
CA ALA A 200 11.52 12.12 3.23
C ALA A 200 11.23 13.58 2.86
N GLY A 201 11.51 14.51 3.77
CA GLY A 201 11.27 15.94 3.58
C GLY A 201 9.81 16.40 3.71
N THR A 202 8.82 15.50 3.74
CA THR A 202 7.39 15.88 3.86
C THR A 202 7.01 16.21 5.30
N SER A 203 5.88 16.93 5.48
CA SER A 203 5.33 17.28 6.78
C SER A 203 4.16 16.37 7.16
N SER A 204 4.07 16.00 8.43
CA SER A 204 2.90 15.30 8.99
C SER A 204 1.86 16.26 9.60
N GLY A 205 2.13 17.57 9.58
CA GLY A 205 1.29 18.57 10.24
C GLY A 205 1.18 18.31 11.74
N SER A 206 -0.04 18.37 12.26
CA SER A 206 -0.34 18.08 13.68
C SER A 206 -0.47 16.59 13.99
N VAL A 207 -0.48 15.71 12.97
CA VAL A 207 -0.59 14.26 13.17
C VAL A 207 0.80 13.67 13.40
N LYS A 208 0.96 12.84 14.43
CA LYS A 208 2.23 12.15 14.69
C LYS A 208 2.63 11.33 13.47
N ARG A 209 3.89 11.45 13.05
CA ARG A 209 4.48 10.60 12.02
C ARG A 209 4.47 9.15 12.49
N LEU A 210 4.00 8.25 11.64
CA LEU A 210 3.94 6.82 11.94
C LEU A 210 5.30 6.17 11.72
N SER A 211 5.58 5.11 12.45
CA SER A 211 6.67 4.18 12.10
C SER A 211 6.20 3.17 11.04
N PRO A 212 7.12 2.54 10.28
CA PRO A 212 6.79 1.39 9.44
C PRO A 212 6.09 0.26 10.23
N ASP A 213 6.45 0.06 11.50
CA ASP A 213 5.86 -0.97 12.38
C ASP A 213 4.40 -0.67 12.73
N ASP A 214 4.00 0.60 12.85
CA ASP A 214 2.59 0.96 13.07
C ASP A 214 1.73 0.50 11.90
N VAL A 215 2.25 0.66 10.66
CA VAL A 215 1.56 0.21 9.45
C VAL A 215 1.58 -1.30 9.33
N ALA A 216 2.70 -1.96 9.65
CA ALA A 216 2.81 -3.40 9.65
C ALA A 216 1.81 -4.05 10.63
N ALA A 217 1.68 -3.49 11.84
CA ALA A 217 0.67 -3.93 12.80
C ALA A 217 -0.76 -3.79 12.27
N ALA A 218 -1.05 -2.69 11.56
CA ALA A 218 -2.35 -2.48 10.95
C ALA A 218 -2.64 -3.46 9.79
N VAL A 219 -1.62 -3.80 8.98
CA VAL A 219 -1.73 -4.81 7.90
C VAL A 219 -2.01 -6.20 8.49
N VAL A 220 -1.29 -6.60 9.54
CA VAL A 220 -1.53 -7.87 10.25
C VAL A 220 -2.97 -7.91 10.77
N SER A 221 -3.41 -6.87 11.48
CA SER A 221 -4.80 -6.78 11.97
C SER A 221 -5.82 -6.77 10.82
N ALA A 222 -5.47 -6.18 9.66
CA ALA A 222 -6.31 -6.20 8.47
C ALA A 222 -6.47 -7.63 7.91
N ILE A 223 -5.39 -8.41 7.85
CA ILE A 223 -5.41 -9.81 7.41
C ILE A 223 -6.34 -10.63 8.33
N GLU A 224 -6.22 -10.46 9.63
CA GLU A 224 -7.05 -11.18 10.61
C GLU A 224 -8.54 -10.81 10.54
N THR A 225 -8.85 -9.51 10.36
CA THR A 225 -10.22 -8.98 10.48
C THR A 225 -10.96 -8.85 9.16
N ARG A 226 -10.26 -8.88 8.02
CA ARG A 226 -10.79 -8.72 6.65
C ARG A 226 -11.65 -7.46 6.45
N ARG A 227 -11.33 -6.38 7.17
CA ARG A 227 -12.03 -5.10 7.01
C ARG A 227 -11.64 -4.44 5.70
N PHE A 228 -12.59 -3.88 4.97
CA PHE A 228 -12.31 -3.24 3.67
C PHE A 228 -11.41 -2.01 3.81
N GLN A 229 -11.65 -1.14 4.78
CA GLN A 229 -10.85 0.06 5.01
C GLN A 229 -10.28 0.06 6.43
N VAL A 230 -8.97 0.28 6.52
CA VAL A 230 -8.22 0.36 7.78
C VAL A 230 -7.41 1.65 7.80
N TRP A 231 -7.80 2.59 8.63
CA TRP A 231 -7.12 3.86 8.82
C TRP A 231 -6.02 3.77 9.87
N VAL A 232 -4.87 4.41 9.60
CA VAL A 232 -3.76 4.48 10.55
C VAL A 232 -3.29 5.94 10.67
N PRO A 233 -3.52 6.59 11.80
CA PRO A 233 -4.30 6.15 12.96
C PRO A 233 -5.83 6.15 12.67
N ARG A 234 -6.57 5.39 13.46
CA ARG A 234 -8.04 5.25 13.31
C ARG A 234 -8.80 6.57 13.42
N THR A 235 -8.29 7.52 14.19
CA THR A 235 -8.88 8.85 14.40
C THR A 235 -9.03 9.65 13.12
N VAL A 236 -8.09 9.51 12.19
CA VAL A 236 -8.13 10.20 10.89
C VAL A 236 -9.30 9.70 10.05
N GLY A 237 -9.60 8.39 10.09
CA GLY A 237 -10.75 7.84 9.37
C GLY A 237 -12.09 8.41 9.83
N ALA A 238 -12.27 8.60 11.14
CA ALA A 238 -13.47 9.24 11.68
C ALA A 238 -13.57 10.70 11.22
N LEU A 239 -12.47 11.45 11.25
CA LEU A 239 -12.43 12.84 10.80
C LEU A 239 -12.79 12.97 9.31
N VAL A 240 -12.22 12.11 8.47
CA VAL A 240 -12.51 12.08 7.03
C VAL A 240 -13.98 11.73 6.76
N ALA A 241 -14.55 10.76 7.49
CA ALA A 241 -15.95 10.41 7.35
C ALA A 241 -16.89 11.57 7.71
N ILE A 242 -16.61 12.28 8.81
CA ILE A 242 -17.38 13.47 9.22
C ILE A 242 -17.22 14.59 8.18
N SER A 243 -16.01 14.83 7.68
CA SER A 243 -15.77 15.88 6.68
C SER A 243 -16.56 15.66 5.39
N GLY A 244 -16.84 14.40 5.03
CA GLY A 244 -17.60 14.05 3.83
C GLY A 244 -19.07 14.49 3.81
N VAL A 245 -19.66 14.79 4.97
CA VAL A 245 -21.04 15.29 5.08
C VAL A 245 -21.14 16.80 5.30
N LEU A 246 -19.98 17.49 5.42
CA LEU A 246 -19.97 18.95 5.60
C LEU A 246 -20.12 19.69 4.27
N PRO A 247 -20.73 20.88 4.27
CA PRO A 247 -20.69 21.79 3.13
C PRO A 247 -19.26 22.05 2.68
N GLN A 248 -19.05 22.19 1.36
CA GLN A 248 -17.70 22.29 0.80
C GLN A 248 -16.86 23.40 1.44
N SER A 249 -17.41 24.58 1.67
CA SER A 249 -16.69 25.72 2.27
C SER A 249 -16.19 25.43 3.69
N VAL A 250 -16.96 24.67 4.47
CA VAL A 250 -16.59 24.26 5.85
C VAL A 250 -15.50 23.21 5.77
N ARG A 251 -15.67 22.21 4.90
CA ARG A 251 -14.68 21.15 4.66
C ARG A 251 -13.34 21.73 4.21
N ASP A 252 -13.34 22.65 3.23
CA ASP A 252 -12.12 23.26 2.71
C ASP A 252 -11.39 24.07 3.77
N ARG A 253 -12.13 24.77 4.65
CA ARG A 253 -11.52 25.49 5.77
C ARG A 253 -10.90 24.52 6.78
N ALA A 254 -11.58 23.42 7.13
CA ALA A 254 -11.07 22.41 8.04
C ALA A 254 -9.83 21.70 7.45
N LEU A 255 -9.86 21.35 6.16
CA LEU A 255 -8.71 20.72 5.49
C LEU A 255 -7.51 21.65 5.42
N ARG A 256 -7.68 22.94 5.08
CA ARG A 256 -6.58 23.91 5.10
C ARG A 256 -5.94 24.09 6.47
N ALA A 257 -6.69 23.92 7.54
CA ALA A 257 -6.18 24.01 8.92
C ALA A 257 -5.47 22.73 9.40
N THR A 258 -5.78 21.57 8.81
CA THR A 258 -5.33 20.26 9.32
C THR A 258 -4.38 19.52 8.39
N VAL A 259 -4.53 19.69 7.07
CA VAL A 259 -3.70 19.03 6.06
C VAL A 259 -2.49 19.92 5.75
N PRO A 260 -1.26 19.44 5.93
CA PRO A 260 -0.06 20.23 5.70
C PRO A 260 0.12 20.56 4.22
N ASN A 261 0.68 21.74 3.94
CA ASN A 261 1.13 22.13 2.61
C ASN A 261 2.52 21.49 2.35
N GLN A 262 2.56 20.48 1.53
CA GLN A 262 3.79 19.74 1.23
C GLN A 262 4.75 20.54 0.33
N VAL A 263 4.25 21.43 -0.53
CA VAL A 263 5.11 22.31 -1.33
C VAL A 263 6.04 23.10 -0.42
N ALA A 264 5.48 23.74 0.62
CA ALA A 264 6.26 24.52 1.57
C ALA A 264 7.25 23.61 2.37
N ALA A 265 6.85 22.38 2.68
CA ALA A 265 7.67 21.46 3.46
C ALA A 265 8.91 20.97 2.67
N VAL A 266 8.80 20.75 1.34
CA VAL A 266 9.90 20.20 0.56
C VAL A 266 10.78 21.27 -0.11
N THR A 267 10.37 22.53 -0.09
CA THR A 267 11.15 23.63 -0.70
C THR A 267 12.57 23.69 -0.10
N GLY A 268 13.58 23.49 -0.95
CA GLY A 268 15.00 23.48 -0.55
C GLY A 268 15.46 22.20 0.17
N SER A 269 14.66 21.14 0.23
CA SER A 269 15.02 19.88 0.88
C SER A 269 15.93 19.05 -0.01
N SER A 270 17.24 18.97 0.34
CA SER A 270 18.21 18.11 -0.36
C SER A 270 17.90 16.62 -0.25
N VAL A 271 17.31 16.19 0.88
CA VAL A 271 16.90 14.81 1.10
C VAL A 271 15.75 14.43 0.16
N ARG A 272 14.81 15.36 -0.07
CA ARG A 272 13.73 15.13 -1.04
C ARG A 272 14.25 15.05 -2.47
N SER A 273 15.09 15.98 -2.87
CA SER A 273 15.71 15.97 -4.20
C SER A 273 16.51 14.69 -4.49
N ALA A 274 17.22 14.17 -3.49
CA ALA A 274 17.95 12.90 -3.62
C ALA A 274 17.01 11.70 -3.84
N TYR A 275 15.88 11.65 -3.14
CA TYR A 275 14.88 10.61 -3.32
C TYR A 275 14.20 10.69 -4.70
N GLU A 276 13.92 11.90 -5.19
CA GLU A 276 13.18 12.11 -6.44
C GLU A 276 14.03 11.95 -7.69
N LYS A 277 15.34 12.08 -7.58
CA LYS A 277 16.24 11.98 -8.73
C LYS A 277 15.98 10.76 -9.61
N PRO A 278 15.89 9.51 -9.10
CA PRO A 278 15.55 8.35 -9.93
C PRO A 278 14.17 8.41 -10.58
N LEU A 279 13.23 9.20 -10.01
CA LEU A 279 11.89 9.36 -10.58
C LEU A 279 11.85 10.33 -11.76
N THR A 280 12.85 11.22 -11.87
CA THR A 280 12.91 12.28 -12.86
C THR A 280 13.93 12.00 -13.98
N ASP A 281 14.93 11.17 -13.73
CA ASP A 281 16.05 10.92 -14.65
C ASP A 281 15.76 9.88 -15.74
N GLY A 282 14.51 9.46 -15.94
CA GLY A 282 14.09 8.69 -17.12
C GLY A 282 14.72 7.30 -17.34
N GLU A 283 15.47 6.76 -16.34
CA GLU A 283 16.08 5.43 -16.39
C GLU A 283 15.20 4.35 -15.75
#